data_89d30b9e65c8a9745d1cc5ecacba2bdc
#
_entry.id   89d30b9e65c8a9745d1cc5ecacba2bdc
#
_cell.length_a   1.000
_cell.length_b   1.000
_cell.length_c   1.000
_cell.angle_alpha   90.00
_cell.angle_beta   90.00
_cell.angle_gamma   90.00
#
_symmetry.space_group_name_H-M   'P 1'
#
loop_
_entity.id
_entity.type
_entity.pdbx_description
1 polymer ?
#
loop_
_entity_poly.entity_id
_entity_poly.type
_entity_poly.pdbx_seq_one_letter_code
_entity_poly.pdbx_strand_id
1 'polypeptide(L)'
;MKGLYKVVQQGEAFAVQSQKSESGETMKCNIVLQELGGKYEDQYVGTMLGKTAGCKFYPGDLVAVSLRFTTREFNGQVYQDILVSDIVKIC
;
A
#
# COMPACT_ATOMS: atom_id res chain seq x y z
N MET A 1 -6.60 -3.33 -9.33
CA MET A 1 -6.14 -4.72 -9.52
C MET A 1 -6.23 -5.45 -8.20
N LYS A 2 -6.74 -6.65 -8.24
CA LYS A 2 -6.86 -7.50 -7.04
C LYS A 2 -5.93 -8.68 -7.17
N GLY A 3 -5.31 -9.09 -6.08
CA GLY A 3 -4.42 -10.24 -6.12
C GLY A 3 -3.98 -10.68 -4.74
N LEU A 4 -3.23 -11.79 -4.74
CA LEU A 4 -2.61 -12.33 -3.54
C LEU A 4 -1.13 -11.98 -3.56
N TYR A 5 -0.64 -11.51 -2.43
CA TYR A 5 0.75 -11.06 -2.31
C TYR A 5 1.32 -11.51 -0.98
N LYS A 6 2.65 -11.56 -0.93
CA LYS A 6 3.39 -11.78 0.30
C LYS A 6 3.94 -10.45 0.79
N VAL A 7 3.80 -10.19 2.09
CA VAL A 7 4.35 -8.98 2.69
C VAL A 7 5.86 -9.15 2.82
N VAL A 8 6.63 -8.23 2.24
CA VAL A 8 8.08 -8.20 2.39
C VAL A 8 8.46 -7.37 3.62
N GLN A 9 7.88 -6.18 3.72
CA GLN A 9 8.06 -5.32 4.89
C GLN A 9 6.99 -4.24 4.89
N GLN A 10 6.73 -3.71 6.07
CA GLN A 10 5.81 -2.60 6.27
C GLN A 10 6.56 -1.49 6.99
N GLY A 11 6.49 -0.26 6.47
CA GLY A 11 7.07 0.90 7.11
C GLY A 11 6.24 1.37 8.30
N GLU A 12 6.77 2.32 9.05
CA GLU A 12 6.02 2.92 10.14
C GLU A 12 4.95 3.87 9.61
N ALA A 13 3.79 3.85 10.26
CA ALA A 13 2.71 4.78 9.94
C ALA A 13 3.05 6.18 10.44
N PHE A 14 2.72 7.16 9.66
CA PHE A 14 2.91 8.57 10.02
C PHE A 14 1.72 9.39 9.55
N ALA A 15 1.50 10.52 10.24
CA ALA A 15 0.39 11.39 9.91
C ALA A 15 0.73 12.29 8.72
N VAL A 16 -0.21 12.40 7.79
CA VAL A 16 -0.11 13.35 6.67
C VAL A 16 -1.36 14.22 6.68
N GLN A 17 -1.25 15.42 6.12
CA GLN A 17 -2.41 16.29 6.04
C GLN A 17 -3.40 15.78 5.00
N SER A 18 -4.69 15.81 5.38
CA SER A 18 -5.75 15.38 4.51
C SER A 18 -6.95 16.32 4.65
N GLN A 19 -7.47 16.77 3.53
CA GLN A 19 -8.65 17.62 3.51
C GLN A 19 -9.94 16.84 3.76
N LYS A 20 -9.88 15.52 3.72
CA LYS A 20 -11.06 14.65 3.87
C LYS A 20 -11.27 14.17 5.29
N SER A 21 -10.34 14.43 6.19
CA SER A 21 -10.40 13.98 7.58
C SER A 21 -10.87 15.13 8.48
N GLU A 22 -11.66 14.82 9.53
CA GLU A 22 -12.15 15.83 10.47
C GLU A 22 -11.00 16.53 11.21
N SER A 23 -9.94 15.81 11.51
CA SER A 23 -8.78 16.35 12.20
C SER A 23 -7.81 17.04 11.24
N GLY A 24 -8.03 16.96 9.93
CA GLY A 24 -7.10 17.47 8.93
C GLY A 24 -5.89 16.56 8.73
N GLU A 25 -5.86 15.40 9.37
CA GLU A 25 -4.75 14.46 9.27
C GLU A 25 -5.26 13.06 8.96
N THR A 26 -4.44 12.29 8.24
CA THR A 26 -4.71 10.89 7.97
C THR A 26 -3.41 10.11 8.14
N MET A 27 -3.50 8.89 8.62
CA MET A 27 -2.32 8.03 8.75
C MET A 27 -1.94 7.46 7.38
N LYS A 28 -0.66 7.41 7.12
CA LYS A 28 -0.09 6.88 5.88
C LYS A 28 1.01 5.90 6.22
N CYS A 29 1.06 4.81 5.47
CA CYS A 29 2.07 3.77 5.67
C CYS A 29 2.40 3.15 4.32
N ASN A 30 3.67 2.87 4.09
CA ASN A 30 4.10 2.15 2.89
C ASN A 30 4.26 0.68 3.22
N ILE A 31 3.90 -0.17 2.27
CA ILE A 31 4.05 -1.61 2.41
C ILE A 31 4.66 -2.17 1.13
N VAL A 32 5.66 -3.04 1.27
CA VAL A 32 6.26 -3.72 0.13
C VAL A 32 5.61 -5.08 -0.01
N LEU A 33 5.02 -5.33 -1.17
CA LEU A 33 4.31 -6.55 -1.50
C LEU A 33 5.03 -7.25 -2.64
N GLN A 34 5.07 -8.58 -2.58
CA GLN A 34 5.71 -9.41 -3.58
C GLN A 34 4.69 -10.35 -4.19
N GLU A 35 4.70 -10.49 -5.51
CA GLU A 35 3.83 -11.42 -6.20
C GLU A 35 4.13 -12.86 -5.78
N LEU A 36 3.08 -13.69 -5.81
CA LEU A 36 3.19 -15.11 -5.48
C LEU A 36 3.25 -15.95 -6.74
N GLY A 37 4.18 -16.89 -6.74
CA GLY A 37 4.26 -17.91 -7.78
C GLY A 37 4.70 -17.35 -9.12
N GLY A 38 5.74 -17.84 -9.66
CA GLY A 38 6.26 -17.40 -10.93
C GLY A 38 7.76 -17.51 -10.95
N LYS A 39 8.30 -17.42 -12.13
CA LYS A 39 9.76 -17.48 -12.31
C LYS A 39 10.41 -16.18 -11.83
N TYR A 40 9.71 -15.06 -12.02
CA TYR A 40 10.16 -13.74 -11.58
C TYR A 40 9.06 -13.15 -10.73
N GLU A 41 9.35 -12.87 -9.48
CA GLU A 41 8.41 -12.31 -8.54
C GLU A 41 8.64 -10.82 -8.41
N ASP A 42 7.72 -10.03 -8.97
CA ASP A 42 7.81 -8.57 -8.91
C ASP A 42 7.39 -8.08 -7.53
N GLN A 43 8.01 -6.99 -7.11
CA GLN A 43 7.69 -6.31 -5.85
C GLN A 43 7.08 -4.95 -6.15
N TYR A 44 6.14 -4.55 -5.29
CA TYR A 44 5.47 -3.25 -5.39
C TYR A 44 5.51 -2.55 -4.05
N VAL A 45 5.70 -1.24 -4.09
CA VAL A 45 5.53 -0.41 -2.90
C VAL A 45 4.14 0.21 -2.97
N GLY A 46 3.26 -0.26 -2.11
CA GLY A 46 1.90 0.28 -2.02
C GLY A 46 1.77 1.26 -0.86
N THR A 47 0.85 2.20 -1.00
CA THR A 47 0.55 3.17 0.05
C THR A 47 -0.77 2.81 0.70
N MET A 48 -0.76 2.67 2.03
CA MET A 48 -1.95 2.47 2.84
C MET A 48 -2.32 3.78 3.52
N LEU A 49 -3.60 4.12 3.50
CA LEU A 49 -4.12 5.35 4.11
C LEU A 49 -5.25 5.04 5.08
N GLY A 50 -5.35 5.85 6.14
CA GLY A 50 -6.45 5.75 7.08
C GLY A 50 -6.48 4.43 7.82
N LYS A 51 -7.61 3.73 7.74
CA LYS A 51 -7.79 2.47 8.47
C LYS A 51 -6.82 1.38 8.04
N THR A 52 -6.48 1.32 6.75
CA THR A 52 -5.52 0.32 6.27
C THR A 52 -4.13 0.58 6.81
N ALA A 53 -3.74 1.84 6.97
CA ALA A 53 -2.44 2.19 7.55
C ALA A 53 -2.34 1.81 9.03
N GLY A 54 -3.47 1.65 9.71
CA GLY A 54 -3.50 1.20 11.10
C GLY A 54 -3.37 -0.30 11.26
N CYS A 55 -3.53 -1.07 10.19
CA CYS A 55 -3.35 -2.51 10.22
C CYS A 55 -1.86 -2.84 10.20
N LYS A 56 -1.48 -3.88 10.92
CA LYS A 56 -0.08 -4.28 11.01
C LYS A 56 0.13 -5.66 10.41
N PHE A 57 1.07 -5.74 9.49
CA PHE A 57 1.44 -6.98 8.82
C PHE A 57 2.93 -7.24 9.04
N TYR A 58 3.32 -8.50 8.97
CA TYR A 58 4.69 -8.92 9.23
C TYR A 58 5.28 -9.56 7.98
N PRO A 59 6.61 -9.51 7.81
CA PRO A 59 7.26 -10.18 6.69
C PRO A 59 6.85 -11.64 6.61
N GLY A 60 6.48 -12.09 5.42
CA GLY A 60 6.03 -13.45 5.19
C GLY A 60 4.53 -13.65 5.24
N ASP A 61 3.77 -12.66 5.73
CA ASP A 61 2.30 -12.77 5.75
C ASP A 61 1.74 -12.83 4.33
N LEU A 62 0.74 -13.67 4.12
CA LEU A 62 -0.02 -13.70 2.87
C LEU A 62 -1.24 -12.82 3.00
N VAL A 63 -1.44 -11.95 2.03
CA VAL A 63 -2.52 -10.99 2.05
C VAL A 63 -3.24 -10.96 0.70
N ALA A 64 -4.55 -10.74 0.75
CA ALA A 64 -5.34 -10.43 -0.43
C ALA A 64 -5.50 -8.91 -0.47
N VAL A 65 -5.12 -8.29 -1.56
CA VAL A 65 -5.14 -6.82 -1.67
C VAL A 65 -5.86 -6.38 -2.93
N SER A 66 -6.47 -5.21 -2.84
CA SER A 66 -6.96 -4.47 -4.00
C SER A 66 -6.08 -3.26 -4.19
N LEU A 67 -5.48 -3.13 -5.36
CA LEU A 67 -4.57 -2.04 -5.68
C LEU A 67 -5.20 -1.11 -6.70
N ARG A 68 -4.97 0.17 -6.52
CA ARG A 68 -5.33 1.19 -7.50
C ARG A 68 -4.06 1.86 -7.99
N PHE A 69 -3.91 1.94 -9.29
CA PHE A 69 -2.76 2.57 -9.92
C PHE A 69 -3.19 3.94 -10.42
N THR A 70 -2.51 4.98 -9.97
CA THR A 70 -2.77 6.35 -10.40
C THR A 70 -1.47 7.01 -10.80
N THR A 71 -1.58 8.05 -11.60
CA THR A 71 -0.43 8.86 -11.97
C THR A 71 -0.66 10.30 -11.52
N ARG A 72 0.43 10.98 -11.23
CA ARG A 72 0.40 12.41 -10.93
C ARG A 72 1.57 13.09 -11.62
N GLU A 73 1.37 14.35 -11.98
CA GLU A 73 2.39 15.16 -12.62
C GLU A 73 2.84 16.25 -11.66
N PHE A 74 4.16 16.40 -11.52
CA PHE A 74 4.74 17.44 -10.69
C PHE A 74 6.06 17.90 -11.32
N ASN A 75 6.19 19.19 -11.55
CA ASN A 75 7.39 19.81 -12.15
C ASN A 75 7.80 19.15 -13.48
N GLY A 76 6.80 18.82 -14.31
CA GLY A 76 7.06 18.21 -15.61
C GLY A 76 7.41 16.74 -15.58
N GLN A 77 7.39 16.12 -14.40
CA GLN A 77 7.64 14.68 -14.25
C GLN A 77 6.36 13.95 -13.89
N VAL A 78 6.20 12.75 -14.40
CA VAL A 78 5.05 11.91 -14.13
C VAL A 78 5.48 10.82 -13.14
N TYR A 79 4.75 10.74 -12.02
CA TYR A 79 4.98 9.74 -10.98
C TYR A 79 3.80 8.77 -10.94
N GLN A 80 4.09 7.51 -10.67
CA GLN A 80 3.06 6.52 -10.46
C GLN A 80 2.88 6.25 -8.98
N ASP A 81 1.62 6.28 -8.53
CA ASP A 81 1.26 5.92 -7.16
C ASP A 81 0.46 4.63 -7.18
N ILE A 82 0.75 3.74 -6.24
CA ILE A 82 0.01 2.51 -6.03
C ILE A 82 -0.66 2.61 -4.68
N LEU A 83 -2.00 2.66 -4.69
CA LEU A 83 -2.78 2.79 -3.47
C LEU A 83 -3.39 1.44 -3.11
N VAL A 84 -3.18 1.01 -1.86
CA VAL A 84 -3.84 -0.18 -1.32
C VAL A 84 -5.23 0.23 -0.87
N SER A 85 -6.25 -0.08 -1.67
CA SER A 85 -7.62 0.29 -1.35
C SER A 85 -8.26 -0.68 -0.36
N ASP A 86 -7.77 -1.92 -0.33
CA ASP A 86 -8.23 -2.93 0.63
C ASP A 86 -7.14 -3.97 0.83
N ILE A 87 -7.03 -4.50 2.04
CA ILE A 87 -6.04 -5.52 2.37
C ILE A 87 -6.58 -6.42 3.48
N VAL A 88 -6.48 -7.72 3.28
CA VAL A 88 -6.95 -8.73 4.24
C VAL A 88 -5.85 -9.79 4.40
N LYS A 89 -5.48 -10.08 5.63
CA LYS A 89 -4.52 -11.15 5.91
C LYS A 89 -5.20 -12.49 5.77
N ILE A 90 -4.56 -13.40 5.01
CA ILE A 90 -5.05 -14.75 4.79
C ILE A 90 -4.32 -15.74 5.71
N CYS A 91 -3.01 -15.60 5.81
CA CYS A 91 -2.18 -16.49 6.64
C CYS A 91 -1.07 -15.73 7.32
#